data_9474e6987a2aa2f2d72a433b200afe5b
#
_entry.id   9474e6987a2aa2f2d72a433b200afe5b
#
_cell.length_a   1.000
_cell.length_b   1.000
_cell.length_c   1.000
_cell.angle_alpha   90.00
_cell.angle_beta   90.00
_cell.angle_gamma   90.00
#
_symmetry.space_group_name_H-M   'P 1'
#
loop_
_entity.id
_entity.type
_entity.pdbx_description
1 polymer ?
#
loop_
_entity_poly.entity_id
_entity_poly.type
_entity_poly.pdbx_seq_one_letter_code
_entity_poly.pdbx_strand_id
1 'polypeptide(L)'
;VILSSQCLEMEREMKMKVIDQLMEAKRVSGKSYGDIAKETGLTNVYVSQLLRLQAQLKPDTALKLKAALPNLSDLVIAEMMRPPVRSYDPDLIKDPAIYRLNEAVMHFGESIRNVINEEFGDGIMSAIDFYCSVDKVKGVDGKDRVVVTFDGKYLPYSEMKSECMLSRPSESEAN
;
A
#
# COMPACT_ATOMS: atom_id res chain seq x y z
N VAL A 1 -5.20 -28.69 -14.61
CA VAL A 1 -4.06 -27.74 -14.60
C VAL A 1 -4.22 -26.66 -15.68
N ILE A 2 -4.62 -27.00 -16.92
CA ILE A 2 -4.79 -26.04 -18.03
C ILE A 2 -5.98 -25.08 -17.79
N LEU A 3 -7.10 -25.57 -17.28
CA LEU A 3 -8.29 -24.77 -16.96
C LEU A 3 -8.04 -23.73 -15.87
N SER A 4 -7.14 -24.03 -14.90
CA SER A 4 -6.76 -23.10 -13.85
C SER A 4 -5.85 -21.95 -14.37
N SER A 5 -5.00 -22.23 -15.33
CA SER A 5 -4.13 -21.25 -15.97
C SER A 5 -4.92 -20.24 -16.82
N GLN A 6 -5.87 -20.72 -17.62
CA GLN A 6 -6.74 -19.86 -18.42
C GLN A 6 -7.67 -18.99 -17.58
N CYS A 7 -8.18 -19.52 -16.47
CA CYS A 7 -9.01 -18.75 -15.54
C CYS A 7 -8.21 -17.61 -14.89
N LEU A 8 -6.98 -17.88 -14.46
CA LEU A 8 -6.08 -16.86 -13.88
C LEU A 8 -5.70 -15.79 -14.90
N GLU A 9 -5.51 -16.16 -16.16
CA GLU A 9 -5.17 -15.22 -17.22
C GLU A 9 -6.36 -14.31 -17.54
N MET A 10 -7.57 -14.87 -17.61
CA MET A 10 -8.81 -14.11 -17.79
C MET A 10 -9.09 -13.14 -16.62
N GLU A 11 -8.85 -13.55 -15.38
CA GLU A 11 -8.97 -12.66 -14.22
C GLU A 11 -7.94 -11.51 -14.27
N ARG A 12 -6.74 -11.78 -14.73
CA ARG A 12 -5.68 -10.79 -14.94
C ARG A 12 -6.06 -9.77 -16.00
N GLU A 13 -6.59 -10.23 -17.14
CA GLU A 13 -7.06 -9.35 -18.20
C GLU A 13 -8.24 -8.47 -17.74
N MET A 14 -9.20 -9.05 -17.00
CA MET A 14 -10.31 -8.28 -16.44
C MET A 14 -9.84 -7.21 -15.48
N LYS A 15 -8.89 -7.55 -14.58
CA LYS A 15 -8.27 -6.59 -13.66
C LYS A 15 -7.61 -5.45 -14.43
N MET A 16 -6.86 -5.74 -15.48
CA MET A 16 -6.19 -4.72 -16.29
C MET A 16 -7.20 -3.78 -16.98
N LYS A 17 -8.29 -4.30 -17.52
CA LYS A 17 -9.36 -3.47 -18.11
C LYS A 17 -9.98 -2.50 -17.10
N VAL A 18 -10.19 -2.93 -15.87
CA VAL A 18 -10.70 -2.05 -14.81
C VAL A 18 -9.65 -0.98 -14.43
N ILE A 19 -8.37 -1.36 -14.32
CA ILE A 19 -7.28 -0.40 -14.08
C ILE A 19 -7.21 0.65 -15.20
N ASP A 20 -7.34 0.25 -16.45
CA ASP A 20 -7.33 1.18 -17.59
C ASP A 20 -8.50 2.17 -17.51
N GLN A 21 -9.69 1.73 -17.13
CA GLN A 21 -10.85 2.63 -16.92
C GLN A 21 -10.58 3.62 -15.77
N LEU A 22 -9.98 3.17 -14.67
CA LEU A 22 -9.62 4.00 -13.53
C LEU A 22 -8.57 5.05 -13.90
N MET A 23 -7.53 4.65 -14.62
CA MET A 23 -6.47 5.54 -15.08
C MET A 23 -7.01 6.55 -16.11
N GLU A 24 -7.91 6.13 -16.99
CA GLU A 24 -8.56 7.03 -17.94
C GLU A 24 -9.48 8.03 -17.24
N ALA A 25 -10.28 7.62 -16.26
CA ALA A 25 -11.09 8.52 -15.46
C ALA A 25 -10.24 9.58 -14.75
N LYS A 26 -9.10 9.19 -14.19
CA LYS A 26 -8.13 10.13 -13.62
C LYS A 26 -7.57 11.09 -14.68
N ARG A 27 -7.16 10.57 -15.83
CA ARG A 27 -6.62 11.38 -16.93
C ARG A 27 -7.62 12.44 -17.41
N VAL A 28 -8.87 12.02 -17.63
CA VAL A 28 -9.96 12.92 -18.09
C VAL A 28 -10.30 13.97 -17.06
N SER A 29 -10.21 13.63 -15.75
CA SER A 29 -10.45 14.60 -14.68
C SER A 29 -9.41 15.71 -14.61
N GLY A 30 -8.23 15.54 -15.21
CA GLY A 30 -7.10 16.47 -15.10
C GLY A 30 -6.48 16.56 -13.71
N LYS A 31 -6.96 15.78 -12.73
CA LYS A 31 -6.50 15.82 -11.34
C LYS A 31 -5.24 15.01 -11.12
N SER A 32 -4.34 15.54 -10.29
CA SER A 32 -3.21 14.79 -9.74
C SER A 32 -3.67 13.80 -8.66
N TYR A 33 -2.82 12.85 -8.28
CA TYR A 33 -3.07 12.00 -7.10
C TYR A 33 -3.23 12.83 -5.83
N GLY A 34 -2.49 13.94 -5.71
CA GLY A 34 -2.59 14.86 -4.58
C GLY A 34 -3.94 15.58 -4.51
N ASP A 35 -4.52 15.99 -5.66
CA ASP A 35 -5.85 16.62 -5.69
C ASP A 35 -6.94 15.64 -5.25
N ILE A 36 -6.91 14.41 -5.79
CA ILE A 36 -7.85 13.36 -5.40
C ILE A 36 -7.68 13.01 -3.92
N ALA A 37 -6.45 12.96 -3.42
CA ALA A 37 -6.15 12.70 -2.02
C ALA A 37 -6.79 13.74 -1.09
N LYS A 38 -6.68 15.03 -1.43
CA LYS A 38 -7.31 16.14 -0.69
C LYS A 38 -8.83 16.02 -0.66
N GLU A 39 -9.45 15.69 -1.81
CA GLU A 39 -10.90 15.57 -1.93
C GLU A 39 -11.45 14.35 -1.19
N THR A 40 -10.68 13.27 -1.11
CA THR A 40 -11.10 12.02 -0.47
C THR A 40 -10.70 11.91 1.01
N GLY A 41 -9.71 12.70 1.45
CA GLY A 41 -9.10 12.61 2.77
C GLY A 41 -8.11 11.45 2.91
N LEU A 42 -7.56 10.96 1.78
CA LEU A 42 -6.59 9.87 1.72
C LEU A 42 -5.17 10.40 1.49
N THR A 43 -4.15 9.56 1.62
CA THR A 43 -2.81 9.87 1.11
C THR A 43 -2.73 9.66 -0.41
N ASN A 44 -1.85 10.37 -1.08
CA ASN A 44 -1.71 10.31 -2.55
C ASN A 44 -1.22 8.93 -3.02
N VAL A 45 -0.36 8.27 -2.25
CA VAL A 45 0.09 6.90 -2.53
C VAL A 45 -1.07 5.91 -2.39
N TYR A 46 -1.92 6.07 -1.36
CA TYR A 46 -3.09 5.20 -1.17
C TYR A 46 -4.13 5.38 -2.30
N VAL A 47 -4.34 6.61 -2.77
CA VAL A 47 -5.14 6.87 -3.98
C VAL A 47 -4.57 6.11 -5.18
N SER A 48 -3.26 6.16 -5.39
CA SER A 48 -2.61 5.38 -6.47
C SER A 48 -2.84 3.88 -6.32
N GLN A 49 -2.74 3.34 -5.10
CA GLN A 49 -3.03 1.92 -4.83
C GLN A 49 -4.48 1.56 -5.15
N LEU A 50 -5.46 2.42 -4.79
CA LEU A 50 -6.86 2.21 -5.12
C LEU A 50 -7.08 2.15 -6.63
N LEU A 51 -6.51 3.09 -7.39
CA LEU A 51 -6.66 3.13 -8.85
C LEU A 51 -5.91 2.00 -9.57
N ARG A 52 -5.01 1.31 -8.89
CA ARG A 52 -4.31 0.10 -9.38
C ARG A 52 -4.88 -1.19 -8.82
N LEU A 53 -6.02 -1.15 -8.11
CA LEU A 53 -6.62 -2.31 -7.43
C LEU A 53 -5.63 -3.05 -6.52
N GLN A 54 -4.77 -2.31 -5.81
CA GLN A 54 -3.84 -2.82 -4.80
C GLN A 54 -4.32 -2.55 -3.37
N ALA A 55 -5.38 -1.76 -3.22
CA ALA A 55 -6.06 -1.50 -1.95
C ALA A 55 -7.57 -1.61 -2.13
N GLN A 56 -8.29 -1.91 -1.05
CA GLN A 56 -9.74 -1.99 -1.04
C GLN A 56 -10.35 -0.61 -0.79
N LEU A 57 -11.24 -0.17 -1.66
CA LEU A 57 -12.06 1.01 -1.43
C LEU A 57 -13.10 0.71 -0.35
N LYS A 58 -13.18 1.57 0.66
CA LYS A 58 -14.17 1.45 1.72
C LYS A 58 -15.46 2.22 1.37
N PRO A 59 -16.64 1.75 1.85
CA PRO A 59 -17.93 2.38 1.53
C PRO A 59 -17.97 3.88 1.82
N ASP A 60 -17.43 4.32 2.96
CA ASP A 60 -17.44 5.72 3.37
C ASP A 60 -16.60 6.62 2.43
N THR A 61 -15.58 6.04 1.79
CA THR A 61 -14.70 6.75 0.85
C THR A 61 -15.21 6.66 -0.60
N ALA A 62 -16.04 5.66 -0.92
CA ALA A 62 -16.52 5.43 -2.27
C ALA A 62 -17.30 6.64 -2.83
N LEU A 63 -18.14 7.26 -2.02
CA LEU A 63 -18.89 8.47 -2.42
C LEU A 63 -17.97 9.64 -2.71
N LYS A 64 -16.93 9.84 -1.90
CA LYS A 64 -15.94 10.92 -2.10
C LYS A 64 -15.11 10.67 -3.35
N LEU A 65 -14.67 9.43 -3.58
CA LEU A 65 -13.93 9.07 -4.79
C LEU A 65 -14.77 9.25 -6.06
N LYS A 66 -16.05 8.86 -6.02
CA LYS A 66 -16.97 9.05 -7.14
C LYS A 66 -17.23 10.53 -7.42
N ALA A 67 -17.32 11.37 -6.38
CA ALA A 67 -17.42 12.82 -6.54
C ALA A 67 -16.13 13.41 -7.15
N ALA A 68 -14.96 12.93 -6.73
CA ALA A 68 -13.67 13.34 -7.28
C ALA A 68 -13.47 12.90 -8.74
N LEU A 69 -13.99 11.72 -9.10
CA LEU A 69 -13.89 11.10 -10.43
C LEU A 69 -15.29 10.71 -10.94
N PRO A 70 -16.12 11.66 -11.41
CA PRO A 70 -17.52 11.44 -11.72
C PRO A 70 -17.76 10.48 -12.90
N ASN A 71 -16.75 10.27 -13.74
CA ASN A 71 -16.83 9.35 -14.88
C ASN A 71 -16.71 7.87 -14.51
N LEU A 72 -16.49 7.55 -13.24
CA LEU A 72 -16.46 6.17 -12.78
C LEU A 72 -17.87 5.58 -12.69
N SER A 73 -18.07 4.43 -13.36
CA SER A 73 -19.32 3.69 -13.26
C SER A 73 -19.49 3.03 -11.90
N ASP A 74 -20.74 2.74 -11.53
CA ASP A 74 -21.03 2.01 -10.28
C ASP A 74 -20.43 0.61 -10.27
N LEU A 75 -20.29 -0.02 -11.43
CA LEU A 75 -19.64 -1.33 -11.56
C LEU A 75 -18.16 -1.27 -11.22
N VAL A 76 -17.46 -0.23 -11.68
CA VAL A 76 -16.04 -0.02 -11.35
C VAL A 76 -15.85 0.26 -9.84
N ILE A 77 -16.73 1.09 -9.28
CA ILE A 77 -16.72 1.35 -7.81
C ILE A 77 -16.98 0.06 -7.03
N ALA A 78 -17.95 -0.75 -7.45
CA ALA A 78 -18.23 -2.04 -6.81
C ALA A 78 -17.02 -2.99 -6.88
N GLU A 79 -16.31 -3.04 -8.00
CA GLU A 79 -15.10 -3.85 -8.14
C GLU A 79 -13.97 -3.36 -7.21
N MET A 80 -13.76 -2.05 -7.10
CA MET A 80 -12.79 -1.45 -6.16
C MET A 80 -13.09 -1.79 -4.69
N MET A 81 -14.36 -2.03 -4.35
CA MET A 81 -14.78 -2.38 -2.99
C MET A 81 -14.54 -3.85 -2.63
N ARG A 82 -14.21 -4.70 -3.60
CA ARG A 82 -13.83 -6.10 -3.35
C ARG A 82 -12.43 -6.16 -2.72
N PRO A 83 -12.16 -7.12 -1.83
CA PRO A 83 -10.80 -7.35 -1.33
C PRO A 83 -9.85 -7.67 -2.50
N PRO A 84 -8.80 -6.88 -2.70
CA PRO A 84 -7.89 -7.10 -3.83
C PRO A 84 -6.89 -8.23 -3.54
N VAL A 85 -6.47 -8.91 -4.60
CA VAL A 85 -5.23 -9.68 -4.55
C VAL A 85 -4.07 -8.68 -4.61
N ARG A 86 -3.33 -8.56 -3.49
CA ARG A 86 -2.15 -7.70 -3.39
C ARG A 86 -0.96 -8.42 -4.00
N SER A 87 -0.38 -7.82 -5.02
CA SER A 87 0.77 -8.36 -5.73
C SER A 87 1.68 -7.20 -6.15
N TYR A 88 2.93 -7.51 -6.40
CA TYR A 88 3.88 -6.58 -7.02
C TYR A 88 4.57 -7.27 -8.19
N ASP A 89 5.02 -6.48 -9.16
CA ASP A 89 5.87 -6.93 -10.25
C ASP A 89 7.31 -7.08 -9.72
N PRO A 90 7.90 -8.29 -9.74
CA PRO A 90 9.29 -8.49 -9.30
C PRO A 90 10.30 -7.60 -10.05
N ASP A 91 9.98 -7.23 -11.29
CA ASP A 91 10.84 -6.38 -12.10
C ASP A 91 10.76 -4.89 -11.74
N LEU A 92 9.82 -4.50 -10.88
CA LEU A 92 9.67 -3.11 -10.41
C LEU A 92 10.96 -2.55 -9.79
N ILE A 93 11.77 -3.42 -9.17
CA ILE A 93 13.07 -3.03 -8.62
C ILE A 93 14.07 -2.53 -9.69
N LYS A 94 13.84 -2.85 -10.96
CA LYS A 94 14.67 -2.39 -12.08
C LYS A 94 14.35 -0.94 -12.48
N ASP A 95 13.19 -0.42 -12.07
CA ASP A 95 12.85 0.99 -12.27
C ASP A 95 13.79 1.88 -11.44
N PRO A 96 14.45 2.90 -12.06
CA PRO A 96 15.43 3.73 -11.36
C PRO A 96 14.90 4.45 -10.12
N ALA A 97 13.63 4.87 -10.11
CA ALA A 97 13.04 5.53 -8.95
C ALA A 97 12.89 4.57 -7.77
N ILE A 98 12.43 3.34 -8.03
CA ILE A 98 12.26 2.30 -7.00
C ILE A 98 13.62 1.77 -6.55
N TYR A 99 14.54 1.53 -7.49
CA TYR A 99 15.91 1.11 -7.16
C TYR A 99 16.60 2.10 -6.21
N ARG A 100 16.48 3.41 -6.46
CA ARG A 100 17.09 4.44 -5.58
C ARG A 100 16.49 4.48 -4.19
N LEU A 101 15.18 4.27 -4.05
CA LEU A 101 14.55 4.16 -2.73
C LEU A 101 15.06 2.92 -1.99
N ASN A 102 15.15 1.78 -2.67
CA ASN A 102 15.72 0.55 -2.10
C ASN A 102 17.19 0.75 -1.70
N GLU A 103 18.00 1.35 -2.56
CA GLU A 103 19.41 1.67 -2.28
C GLU A 103 19.54 2.54 -1.01
N ALA A 104 18.70 3.57 -0.87
CA ALA A 104 18.71 4.43 0.31
C ALA A 104 18.38 3.65 1.59
N VAL A 105 17.34 2.81 1.57
CA VAL A 105 16.96 1.99 2.71
C VAL A 105 18.07 1.01 3.09
N MET A 106 18.71 0.37 2.11
CA MET A 106 19.81 -0.58 2.37
C MET A 106 21.07 0.13 2.88
N HIS A 107 21.39 1.29 2.31
CA HIS A 107 22.59 2.06 2.70
C HIS A 107 22.50 2.58 4.14
N PHE A 108 21.34 3.08 4.54
CA PHE A 108 21.11 3.64 5.88
C PHE A 108 20.46 2.65 6.85
N GLY A 109 20.17 1.43 6.41
CA GLY A 109 19.31 0.47 7.12
C GLY A 109 19.79 0.12 8.52
N GLU A 110 21.10 -0.12 8.71
CA GLU A 110 21.66 -0.41 10.02
C GLU A 110 21.50 0.78 10.97
N SER A 111 21.77 2.00 10.50
CA SER A 111 21.61 3.21 11.29
C SER A 111 20.16 3.50 11.64
N ILE A 112 19.25 3.32 10.68
CA ILE A 112 17.80 3.44 10.91
C ILE A 112 17.36 2.44 11.99
N ARG A 113 17.76 1.18 11.89
CA ARG A 113 17.46 0.15 12.88
C ARG A 113 18.00 0.50 14.27
N ASN A 114 19.23 1.00 14.35
CA ASN A 114 19.84 1.37 15.63
C ASN A 114 19.06 2.50 16.32
N VAL A 115 18.62 3.51 15.56
CA VAL A 115 17.79 4.60 16.09
C VAL A 115 16.41 4.07 16.53
N ILE A 116 15.78 3.20 15.75
CA ILE A 116 14.51 2.59 16.14
C ILE A 116 14.67 1.81 17.46
N ASN A 117 15.72 1.01 17.58
CA ASN A 117 15.96 0.23 18.80
C ASN A 117 16.25 1.12 20.01
N GLU A 118 16.94 2.26 19.82
CA GLU A 118 17.23 3.21 20.88
C GLU A 118 15.97 3.91 21.39
N GLU A 119 15.11 4.34 20.46
CA GLU A 119 13.89 5.13 20.78
C GLU A 119 12.71 4.26 21.23
N PHE A 120 12.55 3.06 20.66
CA PHE A 120 11.37 2.22 20.85
C PHE A 120 11.65 0.86 21.48
N GLY A 121 12.89 0.35 21.41
CA GLY A 121 13.25 -1.00 21.79
C GLY A 121 13.21 -1.99 20.61
N ASP A 122 13.27 -3.29 20.93
CA ASP A 122 13.29 -4.35 19.91
C ASP A 122 11.91 -4.55 19.26
N GLY A 123 11.81 -4.16 18.01
CA GLY A 123 10.54 -4.21 17.27
C GLY A 123 10.69 -3.74 15.82
N ILE A 124 9.55 -3.61 15.16
CA ILE A 124 9.45 -3.20 13.76
C ILE A 124 8.39 -2.12 13.54
N MET A 125 8.51 -1.40 12.44
CA MET A 125 7.45 -0.57 11.92
C MET A 125 6.45 -1.45 11.13
N SER A 126 5.15 -1.35 11.42
CA SER A 126 4.11 -2.04 10.67
C SER A 126 4.04 -1.53 9.23
N ALA A 127 3.87 -2.45 8.28
CA ALA A 127 3.51 -2.11 6.90
C ALA A 127 2.01 -2.31 6.60
N ILE A 128 1.19 -2.60 7.63
CA ILE A 128 -0.27 -2.80 7.54
C ILE A 128 -0.99 -1.60 8.17
N ASP A 129 -0.64 -1.24 9.40
CA ASP A 129 -1.05 0.01 10.03
C ASP A 129 0.01 1.06 9.68
N PHE A 130 -0.15 1.60 8.47
CA PHE A 130 0.91 2.30 7.77
C PHE A 130 0.36 3.34 6.80
N TYR A 131 0.98 4.51 6.80
CA TYR A 131 0.66 5.61 5.89
C TYR A 131 1.88 5.96 5.07
N CYS A 132 1.69 6.14 3.76
CA CYS A 132 2.73 6.56 2.85
C CYS A 132 2.27 7.76 2.03
N SER A 133 3.12 8.76 1.92
CA SER A 133 2.91 9.90 1.02
C SER A 133 4.19 10.26 0.26
N VAL A 134 4.02 10.93 -0.88
CA VAL A 134 5.10 11.51 -1.66
C VAL A 134 4.80 12.98 -1.84
N ASP A 135 5.72 13.83 -1.38
CA ASP A 135 5.57 15.28 -1.40
C ASP A 135 6.69 15.96 -2.18
N LYS A 136 6.35 17.07 -2.82
CA LYS A 136 7.29 17.95 -3.48
C LYS A 136 7.57 19.14 -2.56
N VAL A 137 8.81 19.27 -2.11
CA VAL A 137 9.23 20.32 -1.17
C VAL A 137 10.40 21.11 -1.76
N LYS A 138 10.45 22.42 -1.50
CA LYS A 138 11.63 23.22 -1.84
C LYS A 138 12.74 23.01 -0.82
N GLY A 139 13.92 22.63 -1.31
CA GLY A 139 15.12 22.58 -0.49
C GLY A 139 15.67 23.97 -0.18
N VAL A 140 16.64 24.05 0.72
CA VAL A 140 17.33 25.30 1.09
C VAL A 140 18.05 25.96 -0.09
N ASP A 141 18.39 25.17 -1.11
CA ASP A 141 18.97 25.63 -2.38
C ASP A 141 17.92 26.05 -3.43
N GLY A 142 16.63 26.10 -3.04
CA GLY A 142 15.50 26.44 -3.90
C GLY A 142 15.10 25.35 -4.91
N LYS A 143 15.83 24.23 -4.97
CA LYS A 143 15.52 23.12 -5.88
C LYS A 143 14.41 22.24 -5.33
N ASP A 144 13.72 21.56 -6.24
CA ASP A 144 12.68 20.59 -5.84
C ASP A 144 13.30 19.36 -5.20
N ARG A 145 12.69 18.93 -4.10
CA ARG A 145 13.01 17.69 -3.36
C ARG A 145 11.82 16.77 -3.40
N VAL A 146 12.09 15.46 -3.58
CA VAL A 146 11.13 14.40 -3.34
C VAL A 146 11.24 14.01 -1.87
N VAL A 147 10.13 14.10 -1.14
CA VAL A 147 10.02 13.63 0.24
C VAL A 147 9.08 12.43 0.24
N VAL A 148 9.58 11.27 0.67
CA VAL A 148 8.78 10.06 0.88
C VAL A 148 8.64 9.87 2.38
N THR A 149 7.41 9.86 2.86
CA THR A 149 7.10 9.63 4.28
C THR A 149 6.57 8.22 4.47
N PHE A 150 7.18 7.49 5.38
CA PHE A 150 6.71 6.23 5.92
C PHE A 150 6.34 6.44 7.38
N ASP A 151 5.06 6.30 7.69
CA ASP A 151 4.50 6.43 9.03
C ASP A 151 3.77 5.13 9.37
N GLY A 152 4.38 4.31 10.20
CA GLY A 152 3.88 3.00 10.56
C GLY A 152 3.87 2.81 12.07
N LYS A 153 2.83 2.13 12.56
CA LYS A 153 2.72 1.79 13.97
C LYS A 153 3.90 0.93 14.42
N TYR A 154 4.50 1.28 15.55
CA TYR A 154 5.51 0.44 16.17
C TYR A 154 4.91 -0.86 16.71
N LEU A 155 5.54 -1.99 16.40
CA LEU A 155 5.19 -3.33 16.85
C LEU A 155 6.39 -3.94 17.57
N PRO A 156 6.37 -4.04 18.93
CA PRO A 156 7.44 -4.71 19.67
C PRO A 156 7.45 -6.20 19.42
N TYR A 157 8.62 -6.83 19.40
CA TYR A 157 8.71 -8.28 19.46
C TYR A 157 8.28 -8.78 20.84
N SER A 158 7.43 -9.78 20.86
CA SER A 158 6.99 -10.44 22.08
C SER A 158 8.01 -11.47 22.55
N GLU A 159 8.22 -11.57 23.85
CA GLU A 159 8.90 -12.71 24.43
C GLU A 159 8.03 -13.97 24.26
N MET A 160 8.59 -15.01 23.62
CA MET A 160 7.87 -16.23 23.31
C MET A 160 7.78 -17.17 24.54
N LYS A 161 6.93 -16.81 25.50
CA LYS A 161 6.68 -17.63 26.69
C LYS A 161 5.75 -18.79 26.34
N SER A 162 6.15 -20.02 26.67
CA SER A 162 5.36 -21.22 26.35
C SER A 162 3.97 -21.21 26.98
N GLU A 163 3.80 -20.55 28.11
CA GLU A 163 2.51 -20.37 28.79
C GLU A 163 1.50 -19.52 28.00
N CYS A 164 1.99 -18.69 27.06
CA CYS A 164 1.16 -17.84 26.19
C CYS A 164 0.75 -18.53 24.88
N MET A 165 1.19 -19.77 24.62
CA MET A 165 0.80 -20.52 23.44
C MET A 165 -0.60 -21.13 23.62
N LEU A 166 -1.56 -20.65 22.82
CA LEU A 166 -2.94 -21.21 22.84
C LEU A 166 -3.03 -22.64 22.28
N SER A 167 -2.09 -23.02 21.42
CA SER A 167 -2.03 -24.37 20.81
C SER A 167 -1.27 -25.40 21.67
N ARG A 168 -0.88 -25.04 22.88
CA ARG A 168 -0.23 -25.97 23.81
C ARG A 168 -1.27 -27.00 24.29
N PRO A 169 -0.98 -28.33 24.21
CA PRO A 169 -1.84 -29.35 24.82
C PRO A 169 -2.02 -29.05 26.31
N SER A 170 -3.24 -29.15 26.81
CA SER A 170 -3.48 -29.07 28.25
C SER A 170 -2.80 -30.21 28.97
N GLU A 171 -2.23 -30.00 30.15
CA GLU A 171 -1.58 -31.05 30.95
C GLU A 171 -2.53 -32.21 31.29
N SER A 172 -3.86 -32.03 31.14
CA SER A 172 -4.88 -33.04 31.32
C SER A 172 -4.98 -34.07 30.18
N GLU A 173 -4.38 -33.81 29.01
CA GLU A 173 -4.39 -34.72 27.86
C GLU A 173 -3.07 -35.48 27.70
N ALA A 174 -2.12 -35.28 28.60
CA ALA A 174 -0.79 -35.91 28.57
C ALA A 174 -0.66 -37.16 29.50
N ASN A 175 -1.79 -37.70 30.06
CA ASN A 175 -1.83 -38.91 30.86
C ASN A 175 -2.59 -40.05 30.16
#